data_350847f4bd25badbbb3bb3ecfb6d293d
#
_entry.id   350847f4bd25badbbb3bb3ecfb6d293d
#
_cell.length_a   1.000
_cell.length_b   1.000
_cell.length_c   1.000
_cell.angle_alpha   90.00
_cell.angle_beta   90.00
_cell.angle_gamma   90.00
#
_symmetry.space_group_name_H-M   'P 1'
#
loop_
_entity.id
_entity.type
_entity.pdbx_description
1 polymer ?
#
loop_
_entity_poly.entity_id
_entity_poly.type
_entity_poly.pdbx_seq_one_letter_code
_entity_poly.pdbx_strand_id
1 'polypeptide(L)'
;MCKFDVELFLQSEITYKYIMKKLGTLLFAITGLHLSYAEESTTTPSTSISLEAGYIDTLHVNGVPRVTETPYVAAKFSKPDALFADTALSLDVSGGALLAMPNEDISESHWNLAVGKTLGFDSFGLRIGGELWRHQSGTPNIPDSTEIAAKVSLVNPIVSPYVKLINDFDLNQKGYAVGAETSWTLPVVGWDLAPDVSWYSLDDYESFRAAVTVSYPGELLWGLSPFVTLSWVDNDFDVANFDFASYEADTEFSWLAGVRYSF
;
A
#
# COMPACT_ATOMS: atom_id res chain seq x y z
N MET A 1 -28.98 36.85 -8.18
CA MET A 1 -29.89 35.72 -7.86
C MET A 1 -29.12 34.45 -8.27
N CYS A 2 -28.32 33.86 -7.34
CA CYS A 2 -27.55 32.64 -7.62
C CYS A 2 -28.52 31.47 -7.70
N LYS A 3 -28.56 30.80 -8.85
CA LYS A 3 -29.16 29.47 -8.93
C LYS A 3 -28.17 28.51 -8.27
N PHE A 4 -28.51 28.01 -7.11
CA PHE A 4 -27.84 26.85 -6.55
C PHE A 4 -28.16 25.64 -7.43
N ASP A 5 -27.14 24.98 -7.93
CA ASP A 5 -27.28 23.81 -8.80
C ASP A 5 -27.68 22.60 -7.93
N VAL A 6 -28.97 22.33 -7.85
CA VAL A 6 -29.58 21.27 -7.07
C VAL A 6 -29.13 19.88 -7.60
N GLU A 7 -28.75 19.81 -8.88
CA GLU A 7 -28.25 18.56 -9.49
C GLU A 7 -26.89 18.15 -8.89
N LEU A 8 -25.97 19.10 -8.66
CA LEU A 8 -24.68 18.82 -8.03
C LEU A 8 -24.84 18.26 -6.61
N PHE A 9 -25.82 18.77 -5.87
CA PHE A 9 -26.09 18.30 -4.50
C PHE A 9 -26.70 16.90 -4.48
N LEU A 10 -27.58 16.57 -5.40
CA LEU A 10 -28.19 15.25 -5.53
C LEU A 10 -27.17 14.19 -5.99
N GLN A 11 -26.26 14.55 -6.87
CA GLN A 11 -25.19 13.66 -7.33
C GLN A 11 -24.23 13.33 -6.19
N SER A 12 -23.83 14.31 -5.38
CA SER A 12 -22.96 14.07 -4.21
C SER A 12 -23.61 13.13 -3.18
N GLU A 13 -24.94 13.21 -2.97
CA GLU A 13 -25.66 12.34 -2.04
C GLU A 13 -25.76 10.89 -2.53
N ILE A 14 -25.90 10.69 -3.84
CA ILE A 14 -25.94 9.35 -4.46
C ILE A 14 -24.58 8.67 -4.36
N THR A 15 -23.51 9.43 -4.67
CA THR A 15 -22.13 8.95 -4.58
C THR A 15 -21.75 8.60 -3.15
N TYR A 16 -22.11 9.43 -2.17
CA TYR A 16 -21.89 9.15 -0.75
C TYR A 16 -22.61 7.87 -0.30
N LYS A 17 -23.86 7.67 -0.68
CA LYS A 17 -24.62 6.45 -0.36
C LYS A 17 -24.01 5.19 -0.99
N TYR A 18 -23.51 5.30 -2.22
CA TYR A 18 -22.86 4.19 -2.92
C TYR A 18 -21.52 3.81 -2.27
N ILE A 19 -20.71 4.80 -1.91
CA ILE A 19 -19.44 4.65 -1.19
C ILE A 19 -19.68 3.99 0.17
N MET A 20 -20.64 4.50 0.94
CA MET A 20 -20.97 3.94 2.25
C MET A 20 -21.50 2.50 2.15
N LYS A 21 -22.22 2.18 1.08
CA LYS A 21 -22.69 0.81 0.84
C LYS A 21 -21.54 -0.14 0.50
N LYS A 22 -20.57 0.28 -0.34
CA LYS A 22 -19.38 -0.52 -0.64
C LYS A 22 -18.46 -0.65 0.57
N LEU A 23 -18.28 0.43 1.32
CA LEU A 23 -17.52 0.41 2.57
C LEU A 23 -18.17 -0.53 3.61
N GLY A 24 -19.49 -0.47 3.74
CA GLY A 24 -20.26 -1.38 4.60
C GLY A 24 -20.12 -2.84 4.18
N THR A 25 -20.12 -3.14 2.88
CA THR A 25 -19.93 -4.51 2.36
C THR A 25 -18.49 -5.01 2.63
N LEU A 26 -17.48 -4.14 2.47
CA LEU A 26 -16.09 -4.46 2.79
C LEU A 26 -15.90 -4.69 4.30
N LEU A 27 -16.47 -3.82 5.12
CA LEU A 27 -16.48 -3.96 6.58
C LEU A 27 -17.18 -5.25 7.02
N PHE A 28 -18.32 -5.60 6.39
CA PHE A 28 -19.06 -6.80 6.71
C PHE A 28 -18.32 -8.09 6.31
N ALA A 29 -17.60 -8.06 5.18
CA ALA A 29 -16.76 -9.18 4.77
C ALA A 29 -15.57 -9.40 5.72
N ILE A 30 -14.97 -8.31 6.22
CA ILE A 30 -13.85 -8.35 7.16
C ILE A 30 -14.30 -8.79 8.55
N THR A 31 -15.47 -8.30 9.04
CA THR A 31 -16.03 -8.72 10.34
C THR A 31 -16.53 -10.16 10.32
N GLY A 32 -17.03 -10.65 9.17
CA GLY A 32 -17.40 -12.07 9.01
C GLY A 32 -16.21 -13.03 9.13
N LEU A 33 -15.00 -12.60 8.74
CA LEU A 33 -13.76 -13.34 8.96
C LEU A 33 -13.32 -13.36 10.45
N HIS A 34 -13.71 -12.35 11.22
CA HIS A 34 -13.32 -12.25 12.64
C HIS A 34 -14.17 -13.13 13.58
N LEU A 35 -15.45 -13.35 13.25
CA LEU A 35 -16.37 -14.10 14.13
C LEU A 35 -16.12 -15.59 14.19
N SER A 36 -15.27 -16.15 13.32
CA SER A 36 -14.94 -17.58 13.30
C SER A 36 -13.64 -17.95 14.03
N TYR A 37 -12.95 -17.02 14.70
CA TYR A 37 -11.62 -17.25 15.28
C TYR A 37 -11.45 -16.81 16.75
N ALA A 38 -12.52 -16.65 17.48
CA ALA A 38 -12.43 -16.38 18.92
C ALA A 38 -12.55 -17.70 19.71
N GLU A 39 -11.51 -18.55 19.66
CA GLU A 39 -11.21 -19.50 20.75
C GLU A 39 -9.80 -20.07 20.63
N GLU A 40 -9.15 -20.11 21.79
CA GLU A 40 -7.90 -20.72 22.21
C GLU A 40 -6.61 -19.90 22.16
N SER A 41 -6.31 -19.43 23.35
CA SER A 41 -5.04 -18.84 23.82
C SER A 41 -3.91 -19.89 23.84
N THR A 42 -3.28 -20.08 22.72
CA THR A 42 -1.88 -20.53 22.63
C THR A 42 -1.16 -19.49 21.82
N THR A 43 0.12 -19.21 22.13
CA THR A 43 0.95 -18.18 21.53
C THR A 43 1.18 -18.38 20.02
N THR A 44 0.13 -18.48 19.26
CA THR A 44 0.13 -18.51 17.80
C THR A 44 0.30 -17.10 17.30
N PRO A 45 1.17 -16.84 16.32
CA PRO A 45 1.33 -15.50 15.74
C PRO A 45 -0.03 -15.02 15.24
N SER A 46 -0.50 -13.90 15.81
CA SER A 46 -1.84 -13.40 15.58
C SER A 46 -1.99 -12.85 14.17
N THR A 47 -3.11 -13.17 13.52
CA THR A 47 -3.55 -12.45 12.32
C THR A 47 -3.72 -10.99 12.67
N SER A 48 -3.12 -10.09 11.89
CA SER A 48 -3.35 -8.66 12.00
C SER A 48 -4.17 -8.16 10.82
N ILE A 49 -5.15 -7.32 11.10
CA ILE A 49 -5.96 -6.63 10.10
C ILE A 49 -5.91 -5.16 10.42
N SER A 50 -5.74 -4.31 9.42
CA SER A 50 -5.84 -2.86 9.58
C SER A 50 -6.68 -2.24 8.49
N LEU A 51 -7.40 -1.19 8.85
CA LEU A 51 -8.15 -0.33 7.96
C LEU A 51 -7.54 1.07 8.01
N GLU A 52 -7.42 1.69 6.85
CA GLU A 52 -6.89 3.04 6.71
C GLU A 52 -7.87 3.90 5.92
N ALA A 53 -7.96 5.17 6.27
CA ALA A 53 -8.65 6.19 5.48
C ALA A 53 -7.84 7.48 5.54
N GLY A 54 -7.76 8.19 4.42
CA GLY A 54 -6.97 9.40 4.36
C GLY A 54 -7.07 10.12 3.03
N TYR A 55 -6.06 10.95 2.79
CA TYR A 55 -5.90 11.74 1.59
C TYR A 55 -4.50 11.57 1.02
N ILE A 56 -4.41 11.46 -0.28
CA ILE A 56 -3.16 11.31 -1.05
C ILE A 56 -3.00 12.56 -1.92
N ASP A 57 -1.85 13.20 -1.84
CA ASP A 57 -1.43 14.24 -2.76
C ASP A 57 -1.11 13.62 -4.14
N THR A 58 -0.11 12.75 -4.20
CA THR A 58 0.17 11.95 -5.39
C THR A 58 0.49 10.50 -5.00
N LEU A 59 -0.18 9.55 -5.65
CA LEU A 59 0.09 8.13 -5.51
C LEU A 59 1.05 7.66 -6.59
N HIS A 60 2.23 7.23 -6.18
CA HIS A 60 3.22 6.64 -7.07
C HIS A 60 3.26 5.12 -6.94
N VAL A 61 3.31 4.43 -8.07
CA VAL A 61 3.55 2.99 -8.17
C VAL A 61 4.83 2.77 -8.96
N ASN A 62 5.84 2.18 -8.33
CA ASN A 62 7.19 2.02 -8.89
C ASN A 62 7.80 3.35 -9.43
N GLY A 63 7.44 4.48 -8.82
CA GLY A 63 7.84 5.81 -9.25
C GLY A 63 6.92 6.47 -10.28
N VAL A 64 5.99 5.74 -10.88
CA VAL A 64 5.02 6.28 -11.83
C VAL A 64 3.83 6.86 -11.08
N PRO A 65 3.45 8.12 -11.28
CA PRO A 65 2.26 8.71 -10.68
C PRO A 65 0.99 8.10 -11.28
N ARG A 66 0.02 7.79 -10.46
CA ARG A 66 -1.22 7.14 -10.86
C ARG A 66 -2.44 8.03 -10.64
N VAL A 67 -2.48 8.71 -9.52
CA VAL A 67 -3.61 9.56 -9.12
C VAL A 67 -3.12 10.67 -8.21
N THR A 68 -3.75 11.83 -8.32
CA THR A 68 -3.41 13.03 -7.54
C THR A 68 -4.62 13.53 -6.75
N GLU A 69 -4.34 14.25 -5.65
CA GLU A 69 -5.30 15.02 -4.85
C GLU A 69 -6.60 14.25 -4.53
N THR A 70 -6.48 13.06 -3.93
CA THR A 70 -7.63 12.17 -3.79
C THR A 70 -7.80 11.59 -2.38
N PRO A 71 -9.03 11.45 -1.90
CA PRO A 71 -9.33 10.61 -0.74
C PRO A 71 -9.13 9.13 -1.08
N TYR A 72 -8.71 8.35 -0.09
CA TYR A 72 -8.58 6.91 -0.21
C TYR A 72 -9.07 6.16 1.01
N VAL A 73 -9.34 4.88 0.80
CA VAL A 73 -9.51 3.88 1.85
C VAL A 73 -8.63 2.67 1.53
N ALA A 74 -8.08 2.03 2.57
CA ALA A 74 -7.29 0.83 2.40
C ALA A 74 -7.59 -0.19 3.49
N ALA A 75 -7.38 -1.46 3.15
CA ALA A 75 -7.40 -2.56 4.09
C ALA A 75 -6.13 -3.39 3.89
N LYS A 76 -5.51 -3.82 4.99
CA LYS A 76 -4.33 -4.67 4.98
C LYS A 76 -4.54 -5.83 5.93
N PHE A 77 -3.96 -6.98 5.60
CA PHE A 77 -3.92 -8.13 6.49
C PHE A 77 -2.53 -8.78 6.47
N SER A 78 -2.19 -9.42 7.56
CA SER A 78 -0.99 -10.27 7.66
C SER A 78 -1.30 -11.45 8.56
N LYS A 79 -0.92 -12.64 8.12
CA LYS A 79 -1.04 -13.88 8.88
C LYS A 79 0.28 -14.66 8.77
N PRO A 80 1.09 -14.64 9.83
CA PRO A 80 2.25 -15.53 9.92
C PRO A 80 1.83 -17.00 9.89
N ASP A 81 2.69 -17.86 9.38
CA ASP A 81 2.49 -19.32 9.30
C ASP A 81 1.11 -19.73 8.70
N ALA A 82 0.59 -18.95 7.76
CA ALA A 82 -0.74 -19.15 7.18
C ALA A 82 -0.84 -20.39 6.31
N LEU A 83 0.24 -20.77 5.63
CA LEU A 83 0.30 -21.94 4.75
C LEU A 83 1.31 -22.94 5.33
N PHE A 84 0.96 -24.23 5.28
CA PHE A 84 1.78 -25.32 5.79
C PHE A 84 2.18 -25.14 7.27
N ALA A 85 1.23 -24.61 8.06
CA ALA A 85 1.40 -24.40 9.49
C ALA A 85 2.00 -25.64 10.17
N ASP A 86 2.77 -25.44 11.23
CA ASP A 86 3.43 -26.49 12.02
C ASP A 86 4.45 -27.34 11.23
N THR A 87 4.89 -26.90 10.07
CA THR A 87 5.93 -27.55 9.28
C THR A 87 7.14 -26.65 9.08
N ALA A 88 8.28 -27.24 8.72
CA ALA A 88 9.47 -26.48 8.32
C ALA A 88 9.24 -25.63 7.06
N LEU A 89 8.16 -25.86 6.33
CA LEU A 89 7.75 -25.14 5.12
C LEU A 89 6.65 -24.11 5.37
N SER A 90 6.35 -23.78 6.64
CA SER A 90 5.34 -22.75 6.95
C SER A 90 5.65 -21.43 6.24
N LEU A 91 4.62 -20.78 5.69
CA LEU A 91 4.73 -19.54 4.95
C LEU A 91 3.80 -18.48 5.54
N ASP A 92 4.30 -17.26 5.65
CA ASP A 92 3.50 -16.09 5.96
C ASP A 92 2.72 -15.64 4.73
N VAL A 93 1.49 -15.19 4.94
CA VAL A 93 0.67 -14.57 3.90
C VAL A 93 0.29 -13.17 4.35
N SER A 94 0.46 -12.20 3.47
CA SER A 94 -0.01 -10.84 3.70
C SER A 94 -0.58 -10.26 2.42
N GLY A 95 -1.38 -9.23 2.56
CA GLY A 95 -1.94 -8.55 1.40
C GLY A 95 -2.72 -7.32 1.81
N GLY A 96 -3.21 -6.61 0.81
CA GLY A 96 -3.99 -5.43 1.03
C GLY A 96 -4.70 -4.95 -0.24
N ALA A 97 -5.59 -4.01 -0.02
CA ALA A 97 -6.25 -3.28 -1.08
C ALA A 97 -6.33 -1.80 -0.72
N LEU A 98 -6.16 -0.95 -1.70
CA LEU A 98 -6.36 0.49 -1.62
C LEU A 98 -7.31 0.90 -2.73
N LEU A 99 -8.27 1.75 -2.41
CA LEU A 99 -9.18 2.38 -3.36
C LEU A 99 -9.04 3.89 -3.21
N ALA A 100 -8.57 4.54 -4.26
CA ALA A 100 -8.51 5.99 -4.40
C ALA A 100 -9.62 6.47 -5.33
N MET A 101 -10.25 7.59 -4.99
CA MET A 101 -11.44 8.10 -5.68
C MET A 101 -11.23 9.57 -6.06
N PRO A 102 -10.44 9.85 -7.11
CA PRO A 102 -10.10 11.22 -7.48
C PRO A 102 -11.30 12.04 -7.95
N ASN A 103 -12.28 11.39 -8.57
CA ASN A 103 -13.52 12.03 -9.05
C ASN A 103 -14.70 11.06 -8.92
N GLU A 104 -15.91 11.55 -9.12
CA GLU A 104 -17.15 10.78 -8.95
C GLU A 104 -17.20 9.50 -9.82
N ASP A 105 -16.63 9.56 -11.02
CA ASP A 105 -16.66 8.50 -12.04
C ASP A 105 -15.33 7.74 -12.21
N ILE A 106 -14.25 8.16 -11.53
CA ILE A 106 -12.91 7.61 -11.72
C ILE A 106 -12.43 7.02 -10.40
N SER A 107 -12.01 5.78 -10.45
CA SER A 107 -11.41 5.09 -9.30
C SER A 107 -10.11 4.43 -9.68
N GLU A 108 -9.11 4.59 -8.85
CA GLU A 108 -7.87 3.84 -8.92
C GLU A 108 -7.90 2.78 -7.82
N SER A 109 -7.71 1.52 -8.17
CA SER A 109 -7.68 0.44 -7.21
C SER A 109 -6.37 -0.34 -7.28
N HIS A 110 -5.77 -0.56 -6.13
CA HIS A 110 -4.55 -1.34 -5.96
C HIS A 110 -4.83 -2.47 -5.00
N TRP A 111 -4.40 -3.66 -5.33
CA TRP A 111 -4.38 -4.77 -4.38
C TRP A 111 -3.12 -5.59 -4.54
N ASN A 112 -2.71 -6.21 -3.46
CA ASN A 112 -1.56 -7.09 -3.45
C ASN A 112 -1.79 -8.33 -2.61
N LEU A 113 -1.06 -9.36 -2.95
CA LEU A 113 -0.91 -10.59 -2.17
C LEU A 113 0.56 -10.94 -2.11
N ALA A 114 1.08 -11.18 -0.92
CA ALA A 114 2.45 -11.59 -0.73
C ALA A 114 2.49 -12.89 0.07
N VAL A 115 3.41 -13.76 -0.32
CA VAL A 115 3.72 -15.02 0.38
C VAL A 115 5.20 -15.07 0.61
N GLY A 116 5.64 -15.43 1.81
CA GLY A 116 7.06 -15.46 2.10
C GLY A 116 7.40 -16.24 3.36
N LYS A 117 8.69 -16.43 3.57
CA LYS A 117 9.25 -17.05 4.76
C LYS A 117 10.43 -16.27 5.27
N THR A 118 10.49 -16.09 6.58
CA THR A 118 11.67 -15.57 7.25
C THR A 118 12.45 -16.70 7.87
N LEU A 119 13.71 -16.84 7.47
CA LEU A 119 14.67 -17.73 8.08
C LEU A 119 15.44 -16.92 9.13
N GLY A 120 15.27 -17.27 10.40
CA GLY A 120 15.93 -16.59 11.51
C GLY A 120 17.37 -17.08 11.70
N PHE A 121 18.27 -16.14 11.97
CA PHE A 121 19.64 -16.34 12.42
C PHE A 121 19.85 -15.52 13.70
N ASP A 122 20.90 -15.74 14.43
CA ASP A 122 21.09 -15.13 15.77
C ASP A 122 20.92 -13.61 15.82
N SER A 123 21.37 -12.89 14.79
CA SER A 123 21.36 -11.43 14.76
C SER A 123 20.60 -10.81 13.59
N PHE A 124 20.10 -11.63 12.67
CA PHE A 124 19.36 -11.19 11.51
C PHE A 124 18.40 -12.28 11.02
N GLY A 125 17.50 -11.91 10.11
CA GLY A 125 16.65 -12.84 9.37
C GLY A 125 16.86 -12.67 7.86
N LEU A 126 16.66 -13.73 7.10
CA LEU A 126 16.57 -13.67 5.65
C LEU A 126 15.11 -13.95 5.25
N ARG A 127 14.44 -12.97 4.69
CA ARG A 127 13.08 -13.16 4.16
C ARG A 127 13.14 -13.39 2.65
N ILE A 128 12.50 -14.44 2.21
CA ILE A 128 12.34 -14.78 0.79
C ILE A 128 10.84 -14.86 0.53
N GLY A 129 10.37 -14.21 -0.52
CA GLY A 129 8.95 -14.20 -0.83
C GLY A 129 8.64 -13.88 -2.28
N GLY A 130 7.36 -14.06 -2.62
CA GLY A 130 6.76 -13.64 -3.86
C GLY A 130 5.62 -12.66 -3.60
N GLU A 131 5.41 -11.75 -4.51
CA GLU A 131 4.37 -10.73 -4.46
C GLU A 131 3.61 -10.72 -5.77
N LEU A 132 2.30 -10.59 -5.70
CA LEU A 132 1.41 -10.30 -6.81
C LEU A 132 0.77 -8.94 -6.55
N TRP A 133 0.87 -8.04 -7.50
CA TRP A 133 0.25 -6.72 -7.46
C TRP A 133 -0.69 -6.56 -8.64
N ARG A 134 -1.81 -5.92 -8.42
CA ARG A 134 -2.73 -5.50 -9.48
C ARG A 134 -3.10 -4.04 -9.24
N HIS A 135 -2.87 -3.23 -10.24
CA HIS A 135 -3.24 -1.82 -10.30
C HIS A 135 -4.26 -1.64 -11.41
N GLN A 136 -5.43 -1.13 -11.08
CA GLN A 136 -6.51 -0.90 -12.04
C GLN A 136 -6.87 0.57 -12.03
N SER A 137 -6.81 1.20 -13.19
CA SER A 137 -7.15 2.60 -13.33
C SER A 137 -8.52 2.76 -13.98
N GLY A 138 -9.36 3.61 -13.38
CA GLY A 138 -10.54 4.14 -14.02
C GLY A 138 -10.26 5.38 -14.87
N THR A 139 -9.03 5.90 -14.82
CA THR A 139 -8.62 7.08 -15.59
C THR A 139 -8.31 6.66 -17.02
N PRO A 140 -8.92 7.29 -18.04
CA PRO A 140 -8.55 7.06 -19.45
C PRO A 140 -7.04 7.32 -19.65
N ASN A 141 -6.40 6.48 -20.45
CA ASN A 141 -4.98 6.54 -20.80
C ASN A 141 -3.99 6.14 -19.70
N ILE A 142 -4.44 5.80 -18.50
CA ILE A 142 -3.58 5.16 -17.51
C ILE A 142 -3.78 3.64 -17.62
N PRO A 143 -2.80 2.88 -18.08
CA PRO A 143 -2.96 1.45 -18.26
C PRO A 143 -3.07 0.72 -16.93
N ASP A 144 -3.80 -0.37 -16.91
CA ASP A 144 -3.74 -1.34 -15.83
C ASP A 144 -2.33 -1.94 -15.75
N SER A 145 -1.99 -2.49 -14.59
CA SER A 145 -0.72 -3.17 -14.36
C SER A 145 -0.93 -4.41 -13.51
N THR A 146 -0.30 -5.51 -13.89
CA THR A 146 -0.27 -6.76 -13.12
C THR A 146 1.17 -7.21 -12.99
N GLU A 147 1.71 -7.07 -11.78
CA GLU A 147 3.09 -7.39 -11.48
C GLU A 147 3.19 -8.69 -10.68
N ILE A 148 4.13 -9.54 -11.06
CA ILE A 148 4.64 -10.60 -10.19
C ILE A 148 6.08 -10.24 -9.84
N ALA A 149 6.40 -10.35 -8.56
CA ALA A 149 7.74 -10.09 -8.07
C ALA A 149 8.26 -11.18 -7.14
N ALA A 150 9.56 -11.39 -7.19
CA ALA A 150 10.30 -12.15 -6.18
C ALA A 150 11.14 -11.19 -5.35
N LYS A 151 11.01 -11.25 -4.02
CA LYS A 151 11.71 -10.36 -3.08
C LYS A 151 12.59 -11.18 -2.14
N VAL A 152 13.81 -10.70 -1.95
CA VAL A 152 14.72 -11.18 -0.91
C VAL A 152 15.11 -10.00 -0.05
N SER A 153 14.96 -10.09 1.26
CA SER A 153 15.33 -9.03 2.20
C SER A 153 16.10 -9.58 3.40
N LEU A 154 17.09 -8.82 3.84
CA LEU A 154 17.77 -9.04 5.10
C LEU A 154 16.99 -8.31 6.20
N VAL A 155 16.42 -9.04 7.14
CA VAL A 155 15.61 -8.49 8.23
C VAL A 155 16.47 -8.31 9.46
N ASN A 156 16.62 -7.08 9.92
CA ASN A 156 17.33 -6.76 11.17
C ASN A 156 16.75 -5.47 11.80
N PRO A 157 17.03 -5.20 13.08
CA PRO A 157 16.40 -4.08 13.79
C PRO A 157 16.92 -2.70 13.39
N ILE A 158 17.98 -2.61 12.60
CA ILE A 158 18.59 -1.31 12.22
C ILE A 158 18.07 -0.89 10.84
N VAL A 159 18.26 -1.75 9.83
CA VAL A 159 17.86 -1.50 8.44
C VAL A 159 17.71 -2.82 7.71
N SER A 160 16.67 -2.96 6.93
CA SER A 160 16.34 -4.18 6.16
C SER A 160 16.50 -3.91 4.67
N PRO A 161 17.71 -4.10 4.11
CA PRO A 161 17.91 -3.98 2.67
C PRO A 161 17.22 -5.12 1.93
N TYR A 162 16.77 -4.84 0.71
CA TYR A 162 16.12 -5.83 -0.15
C TYR A 162 16.49 -5.69 -1.62
N VAL A 163 16.26 -6.79 -2.34
CA VAL A 163 16.26 -6.85 -3.80
C VAL A 163 14.93 -7.46 -4.22
N LYS A 164 14.31 -6.89 -5.24
CA LYS A 164 13.04 -7.33 -5.81
C LYS A 164 13.24 -7.49 -7.31
N LEU A 165 12.87 -8.62 -7.88
CA LEU A 165 12.79 -8.85 -9.33
C LEU A 165 11.33 -8.71 -9.73
N ILE A 166 11.06 -7.94 -10.78
CA ILE A 166 9.72 -7.52 -11.18
C ILE A 166 9.46 -7.97 -12.61
N ASN A 167 8.25 -8.45 -12.86
CA ASN A 167 7.71 -8.67 -14.20
C ASN A 167 6.27 -8.15 -14.24
N ASP A 168 6.04 -7.11 -15.02
CA ASP A 168 4.72 -6.56 -15.29
C ASP A 168 4.20 -7.13 -16.62
N PHE A 169 3.06 -7.81 -16.56
CA PHE A 169 2.50 -8.50 -17.72
C PHE A 169 1.68 -7.59 -18.63
N ASP A 170 1.00 -6.61 -18.08
CA ASP A 170 0.14 -5.73 -18.85
C ASP A 170 0.97 -4.66 -19.58
N LEU A 171 2.02 -4.16 -18.93
CA LEU A 171 2.96 -3.20 -19.52
C LEU A 171 4.10 -3.89 -20.28
N ASN A 172 4.21 -5.23 -20.20
CA ASN A 172 5.29 -6.03 -20.77
C ASN A 172 6.68 -5.54 -20.37
N GLN A 173 6.83 -5.14 -19.11
CA GLN A 173 8.07 -4.61 -18.55
C GLN A 173 8.69 -5.59 -17.57
N LYS A 174 10.01 -5.61 -17.53
CA LYS A 174 10.79 -6.40 -16.58
C LYS A 174 11.87 -5.54 -15.96
N GLY A 175 12.28 -5.92 -14.77
CA GLY A 175 13.35 -5.22 -14.12
C GLY A 175 13.53 -5.65 -12.68
N TYR A 176 14.13 -4.76 -11.94
CA TYR A 176 14.41 -5.00 -10.53
C TYR A 176 14.28 -3.73 -9.71
N ALA A 177 14.13 -3.93 -8.41
CA ALA A 177 14.27 -2.85 -7.45
C ALA A 177 15.29 -3.25 -6.38
N VAL A 178 16.04 -2.28 -5.91
CA VAL A 178 16.86 -2.39 -4.71
C VAL A 178 16.42 -1.33 -3.73
N GLY A 179 16.42 -1.66 -2.45
CA GLY A 179 15.97 -0.69 -1.45
C GLY A 179 16.33 -1.10 -0.04
N ALA A 180 15.92 -0.27 0.89
CA ALA A 180 16.08 -0.53 2.31
C ALA A 180 14.90 0.11 3.07
N GLU A 181 14.36 -0.64 4.01
CA GLU A 181 13.26 -0.22 4.87
C GLU A 181 13.62 -0.45 6.34
N THR A 182 13.06 0.36 7.22
CA THR A 182 13.20 0.15 8.67
C THR A 182 12.04 0.79 9.41
N SER A 183 11.93 0.50 10.69
CA SER A 183 10.97 1.15 11.57
C SER A 183 11.58 1.28 12.96
N TRP A 184 11.49 2.48 13.51
CA TRP A 184 11.98 2.81 14.84
C TRP A 184 10.87 3.47 15.66
N THR A 185 10.70 3.05 16.90
CA THR A 185 9.88 3.80 17.86
C THR A 185 10.75 4.81 18.56
N LEU A 186 10.36 6.09 18.51
CA LEU A 186 11.04 7.19 19.20
C LEU A 186 10.64 7.17 20.67
N PRO A 187 11.53 6.79 21.61
CA PRO A 187 11.14 6.47 22.98
C PRO A 187 10.63 7.67 23.78
N VAL A 188 11.00 8.89 23.39
CA VAL A 188 10.61 10.11 24.13
C VAL A 188 9.18 10.53 23.84
N VAL A 189 8.70 10.31 22.62
CA VAL A 189 7.39 10.78 22.14
C VAL A 189 6.43 9.64 21.80
N GLY A 190 6.90 8.41 21.81
CA GLY A 190 6.10 7.23 21.47
C GLY A 190 5.64 7.18 20.01
N TRP A 191 6.32 7.88 19.13
CA TRP A 191 6.02 7.89 17.69
C TRP A 191 6.85 6.86 16.95
N ASP A 192 6.26 6.23 15.96
CA ASP A 192 6.98 5.37 15.02
C ASP A 192 7.44 6.18 13.82
N LEU A 193 8.67 5.94 13.43
CA LEU A 193 9.32 6.51 12.26
C LEU A 193 9.74 5.38 11.34
N ALA A 194 9.20 5.32 10.14
CA ALA A 194 9.47 4.27 9.16
C ALA A 194 10.00 4.89 7.85
N PRO A 195 11.33 5.09 7.73
CA PRO A 195 11.95 5.46 6.48
C PRO A 195 12.03 4.26 5.52
N ASP A 196 11.90 4.56 4.24
CA ASP A 196 12.01 3.64 3.11
C ASP A 196 12.74 4.35 1.97
N VAL A 197 13.67 3.66 1.34
CA VAL A 197 14.32 4.11 0.12
C VAL A 197 14.33 2.99 -0.89
N SER A 198 14.08 3.30 -2.15
CA SER A 198 14.04 2.33 -3.22
C SER A 198 14.48 2.94 -4.55
N TRP A 199 15.15 2.15 -5.35
CA TRP A 199 15.49 2.44 -6.72
C TRP A 199 14.95 1.30 -7.60
N TYR A 200 14.19 1.68 -8.62
CA TYR A 200 13.59 0.79 -9.60
C TYR A 200 14.32 0.99 -10.93
N SER A 201 14.61 -0.09 -11.62
CA SER A 201 15.09 -0.09 -12.99
C SER A 201 14.24 -1.09 -13.77
N LEU A 202 13.36 -0.59 -14.60
CA LEU A 202 12.48 -1.35 -15.49
C LEU A 202 12.89 -1.06 -16.92
N ASP A 203 12.45 -1.89 -17.87
CA ASP A 203 12.93 -1.84 -19.27
C ASP A 203 12.91 -0.44 -19.89
N ASP A 204 11.90 0.38 -19.56
CA ASP A 204 11.67 1.68 -20.19
C ASP A 204 11.95 2.88 -19.29
N TYR A 205 12.22 2.70 -18.00
CA TYR A 205 12.48 3.81 -17.08
C TYR A 205 13.22 3.41 -15.81
N GLU A 206 13.81 4.40 -15.18
CA GLU A 206 14.37 4.31 -13.83
C GLU A 206 13.62 5.25 -12.88
N SER A 207 13.54 4.88 -11.62
CA SER A 207 12.93 5.71 -10.59
C SER A 207 13.62 5.53 -9.26
N PHE A 208 13.85 6.63 -8.58
CA PHE A 208 14.29 6.65 -7.19
C PHE A 208 13.17 7.18 -6.30
N ARG A 209 12.93 6.54 -5.18
CA ARG A 209 11.98 6.99 -4.17
C ARG A 209 12.63 6.99 -2.80
N ALA A 210 12.48 8.09 -2.06
CA ALA A 210 12.74 8.16 -0.64
C ALA A 210 11.46 8.58 0.09
N ALA A 211 11.08 7.85 1.12
CA ALA A 211 9.89 8.14 1.89
C ALA A 211 10.13 7.99 3.39
N VAL A 212 9.34 8.69 4.17
CA VAL A 212 9.28 8.51 5.61
C VAL A 212 7.83 8.57 6.08
N THR A 213 7.41 7.53 6.79
CA THR A 213 6.13 7.51 7.48
C THR A 213 6.35 7.81 8.95
N VAL A 214 5.60 8.77 9.45
CA VAL A 214 5.52 9.09 10.88
C VAL A 214 4.13 8.69 11.34
N SER A 215 4.04 7.85 12.36
CA SER A 215 2.75 7.42 12.92
C SER A 215 2.78 7.41 14.44
N TYR A 216 1.62 7.62 15.03
CA TYR A 216 1.43 7.47 16.46
C TYR A 216 0.82 6.09 16.72
N PRO A 217 1.57 5.16 17.35
CA PRO A 217 1.11 3.78 17.57
C PRO A 217 0.12 3.67 18.73
N GLY A 218 -0.07 4.76 19.48
CA GLY A 218 -0.90 4.76 20.65
C GLY A 218 -2.38 4.58 20.34
N GLU A 219 -3.12 4.06 21.30
CA GLU A 219 -4.58 4.00 21.31
C GLU A 219 -5.19 5.40 21.49
N LEU A 220 -4.75 6.34 20.66
CA LEU A 220 -5.30 7.67 20.61
C LEU A 220 -6.72 7.55 20.07
N LEU A 221 -7.71 8.02 20.82
CA LEU A 221 -9.09 8.09 20.35
C LEU A 221 -9.63 6.73 19.84
N TRP A 222 -9.83 5.78 20.76
CA TRP A 222 -10.49 4.50 20.47
C TRP A 222 -9.74 3.57 19.50
N GLY A 223 -8.41 3.55 19.54
CA GLY A 223 -7.60 2.66 18.70
C GLY A 223 -7.23 3.23 17.33
N LEU A 224 -7.54 4.51 17.06
CA LEU A 224 -7.12 5.17 15.84
C LEU A 224 -5.67 5.67 15.94
N SER A 225 -4.87 5.34 14.95
CA SER A 225 -3.46 5.76 14.83
C SER A 225 -3.32 6.73 13.65
N PRO A 226 -3.17 8.03 13.89
CA PRO A 226 -2.89 8.97 12.82
C PRO A 226 -1.49 8.75 12.25
N PHE A 227 -1.33 9.02 10.96
CA PHE A 227 -0.04 8.93 10.30
C PHE A 227 0.08 9.92 9.13
N VAL A 228 1.33 10.23 8.80
CA VAL A 228 1.72 11.01 7.63
C VAL A 228 2.90 10.32 6.96
N THR A 229 2.83 10.15 5.66
CA THR A 229 3.96 9.74 4.83
C THR A 229 4.37 10.91 3.95
N LEU A 230 5.64 11.24 3.98
CA LEU A 230 6.28 12.19 3.07
C LEU A 230 7.14 11.39 2.12
N SER A 231 7.06 11.66 0.83
CA SER A 231 7.87 10.98 -0.18
C SER A 231 8.44 11.97 -1.20
N TRP A 232 9.64 11.67 -1.62
CA TRP A 232 10.32 12.30 -2.74
C TRP A 232 10.57 11.24 -3.79
N VAL A 233 10.17 11.51 -5.01
CA VAL A 233 10.31 10.63 -6.17
C VAL A 233 11.06 11.39 -7.24
N ASP A 234 12.05 10.73 -7.83
CA ASP A 234 12.79 11.19 -9.00
C ASP A 234 12.72 10.09 -10.04
N ASN A 235 12.28 10.39 -11.24
CA ASN A 235 12.10 9.39 -12.29
C ASN A 235 12.52 9.98 -13.65
N ASP A 236 13.00 9.13 -14.52
CA ASP A 236 13.32 9.44 -15.92
C ASP A 236 12.23 8.93 -16.89
N PHE A 237 11.02 8.78 -16.38
CA PHE A 237 9.90 8.27 -17.11
C PHE A 237 9.63 9.09 -18.39
N ASP A 238 9.78 8.49 -19.54
CA ASP A 238 9.47 9.14 -20.83
C ASP A 238 7.96 9.04 -21.12
N VAL A 239 7.26 10.16 -20.93
CA VAL A 239 5.83 10.32 -21.21
C VAL A 239 5.45 9.91 -22.63
N ALA A 240 6.37 9.98 -23.59
CA ALA A 240 6.11 9.63 -24.98
C ALA A 240 5.87 8.12 -25.18
N ASN A 241 6.36 7.27 -24.30
CA ASN A 241 6.16 5.81 -24.35
C ASN A 241 4.85 5.37 -23.70
N PHE A 242 4.28 6.22 -22.88
CA PHE A 242 3.00 6.00 -22.22
C PHE A 242 2.14 7.21 -22.55
N ASP A 243 1.01 7.02 -23.16
CA ASP A 243 0.10 8.10 -23.64
C ASP A 243 -0.50 8.95 -22.48
N PHE A 244 0.34 9.30 -21.51
CA PHE A 244 0.02 10.19 -20.38
C PHE A 244 0.14 11.65 -20.85
N ALA A 245 -0.87 12.17 -21.47
CA ALA A 245 -0.87 13.47 -22.14
C ALA A 245 -0.60 14.70 -21.25
N SER A 246 -0.25 14.55 -19.96
CA SER A 246 -0.11 15.70 -19.05
C SER A 246 0.95 15.56 -17.96
N TYR A 247 1.80 14.52 -17.99
CA TYR A 247 2.80 14.31 -16.96
C TYR A 247 4.21 14.52 -17.52
N GLU A 248 4.94 15.48 -16.99
CA GLU A 248 6.38 15.63 -17.25
C GLU A 248 7.11 14.77 -16.20
N ALA A 249 8.06 13.93 -16.68
CA ALA A 249 8.99 13.25 -15.80
C ALA A 249 9.77 14.30 -15.03
N ASP A 250 9.60 14.34 -13.72
CA ASP A 250 10.28 15.34 -12.90
C ASP A 250 10.42 14.83 -11.46
N THR A 251 11.25 15.53 -10.72
CA THR A 251 11.40 15.32 -9.28
C THR A 251 10.18 15.83 -8.56
N GLU A 252 9.45 14.94 -7.91
CA GLU A 252 8.22 15.28 -7.22
C GLU A 252 8.32 15.00 -5.71
N PHE A 253 7.80 15.94 -4.94
CA PHE A 253 7.54 15.76 -3.52
C PHE A 253 6.04 15.53 -3.32
N SER A 254 5.68 14.45 -2.67
CA SER A 254 4.29 14.09 -2.39
C SER A 254 4.07 13.71 -0.93
N TRP A 255 2.84 13.75 -0.51
CA TRP A 255 2.46 13.35 0.84
C TRP A 255 1.17 12.53 0.86
N LEU A 256 1.02 11.77 1.92
CA LEU A 256 -0.16 11.01 2.23
C LEU A 256 -0.42 11.14 3.73
N ALA A 257 -1.64 11.45 4.12
CA ALA A 257 -2.02 11.55 5.52
C ALA A 257 -3.32 10.80 5.79
N GLY A 258 -3.45 10.19 6.95
CA GLY A 258 -4.62 9.43 7.29
C GLY A 258 -4.67 8.94 8.72
N VAL A 259 -5.66 8.11 8.95
CA VAL A 259 -5.84 7.38 10.21
C VAL A 259 -5.91 5.89 9.92
N ARG A 260 -5.32 5.11 10.82
CA ARG A 260 -5.32 3.64 10.78
C ARG A 260 -6.00 3.10 12.01
N TYR A 261 -6.80 2.06 11.83
CA TYR A 261 -7.35 1.24 12.90
C TYR A 261 -6.87 -0.19 12.73
N SER A 262 -6.30 -0.78 13.79
CA SER A 262 -5.79 -2.17 13.78
C SER A 262 -6.56 -3.05 14.75
N PHE A 263 -6.83 -4.29 14.33
CA PHE A 263 -7.56 -5.31 15.08
C PHE A 263 -6.64 -6.41 15.57
#